data_a7258e39d6ebb386f46c1946f5463ec5
#
_entry.id   a7258e39d6ebb386f46c1946f5463ec5
#
_cell.length_a   1.000
_cell.length_b   1.000
_cell.length_c   1.000
_cell.angle_alpha   90.00
_cell.angle_beta   90.00
_cell.angle_gamma   90.00
#
_symmetry.space_group_name_H-M   'P 1'
#
loop_
_entity.id
_entity.type
_entity.pdbx_description
1 polymer ?
#
loop_
_entity_poly.entity_id
_entity_poly.type
_entity_poly.pdbx_seq_one_letter_code
_entity_poly.pdbx_strand_id
1 'polypeptide(L)'
;MYSLQELGWCDFFAQQLTGEQDLVPARIAEENRELYRIFNPEGAYLAELSGKLRHATQLRAELPAVGDWVLAQLRRGENRATVHQVLRRKGKFSRKIAGRKTEEQIVAANIDVLFLVSSLNREFNPRRIERYLTLAWDSGARPVIVLNKADVCEKADAFRTETEAAAMGARVVLTSATRGDGLEELRAILRGGDEDVESDLAPESEQSCVTAALLGSSGVGKSSLVNSLIGALTSDALHQGGQLTTQAVRPGDDRGRHTTTSRQLLLVPGGGVVIDTPGMRELQLWDAADSIGRTFGDIQELAAGCKFRDCRHQSEPGCAVRAAVEAEALDAERVESFHKLEKEEQFLEAKQDAALRSQRTKELRKLMKSVNRFYRERGR
;
A
#
# COMPACT_ATOMS: atom_id res chain seq x y z
N MET A 1 19.89 -4.72 18.28
CA MET A 1 19.15 -3.53 18.72
C MET A 1 18.97 -2.62 17.53
N TYR A 2 17.79 -2.11 17.28
CA TYR A 2 17.48 -1.24 16.14
C TYR A 2 17.25 0.18 16.68
N SER A 3 17.74 1.20 15.97
CA SER A 3 17.35 2.57 16.26
C SER A 3 15.90 2.84 15.81
N LEU A 4 15.28 3.88 16.33
CA LEU A 4 13.97 4.29 15.82
C LEU A 4 14.04 4.68 14.34
N GLN A 5 15.14 5.31 13.92
CA GLN A 5 15.40 5.70 12.54
C GLN A 5 15.44 4.47 11.62
N GLU A 6 16.15 3.40 12.00
CA GLU A 6 16.18 2.14 11.24
C GLU A 6 14.81 1.47 11.12
N LEU A 7 13.91 1.76 12.06
CA LEU A 7 12.52 1.34 11.99
C LEU A 7 11.64 2.28 11.17
N GLY A 8 12.18 3.38 10.60
CA GLY A 8 11.47 4.38 9.79
C GLY A 8 10.76 5.46 10.61
N TRP A 9 11.26 5.78 11.81
CA TRP A 9 10.79 6.91 12.61
C TRP A 9 11.25 8.23 12.01
N CYS A 10 10.37 9.23 12.03
CA CYS A 10 10.67 10.59 11.53
C CYS A 10 9.90 11.64 12.34
N ASP A 11 10.16 12.92 12.04
CA ASP A 11 9.58 14.07 12.73
C ASP A 11 8.06 14.10 12.71
N PHE A 12 7.43 13.60 11.62
CA PHE A 12 5.97 13.47 11.54
C PHE A 12 5.39 12.65 12.73
N PHE A 13 6.07 11.61 13.16
CA PHE A 13 5.64 10.80 14.30
C PHE A 13 6.12 11.41 15.62
N ALA A 14 7.31 12.02 15.65
CA ALA A 14 7.85 12.66 16.84
C ALA A 14 6.95 13.79 17.35
N GLN A 15 6.36 14.57 16.48
CA GLN A 15 5.42 15.66 16.80
C GLN A 15 4.12 15.18 17.46
N GLN A 16 3.83 13.89 17.43
CA GLN A 16 2.61 13.30 18.00
C GLN A 16 2.83 12.74 19.42
N LEU A 17 4.04 12.83 19.95
CA LEU A 17 4.34 12.35 21.29
C LEU A 17 3.67 13.26 22.35
N THR A 18 2.89 12.65 23.24
CA THR A 18 2.10 13.37 24.27
C THR A 18 2.84 13.61 25.58
N GLY A 19 4.12 13.17 25.66
CA GLY A 19 4.93 13.37 26.88
C GLY A 19 4.57 12.46 28.07
N GLU A 20 3.74 11.46 27.88
CA GLU A 20 3.45 10.45 28.91
C GLU A 20 4.72 9.61 29.17
N GLN A 21 5.26 9.70 30.39
CA GLN A 21 6.60 9.21 30.75
C GLN A 21 6.78 7.69 30.63
N ASP A 22 5.68 6.91 30.64
CA ASP A 22 5.73 5.43 30.62
C ASP A 22 5.47 4.81 29.24
N LEU A 23 5.16 5.62 28.23
CA LEU A 23 4.87 5.15 26.88
C LEU A 23 6.04 5.38 25.94
N VAL A 24 6.41 4.34 25.23
CA VAL A 24 7.50 4.40 24.22
C VAL A 24 6.96 4.17 22.83
N PRO A 25 7.56 4.81 21.80
CA PRO A 25 7.21 4.54 20.42
C PRO A 25 7.65 3.13 20.03
N ALA A 26 6.76 2.42 19.34
CA ALA A 26 7.03 1.11 18.80
C ALA A 26 6.31 0.94 17.45
N ARG A 27 6.84 0.08 16.59
CA ARG A 27 6.29 -0.18 15.26
C ARG A 27 5.62 -1.55 15.20
N ILE A 28 4.41 -1.62 14.65
CA ILE A 28 3.70 -2.89 14.45
C ILE A 28 4.40 -3.68 13.34
N ALA A 29 4.96 -4.83 13.71
CA ALA A 29 5.66 -5.72 12.78
C ALA A 29 4.79 -6.86 12.27
N GLU A 30 3.83 -7.34 13.05
CA GLU A 30 2.95 -8.45 12.68
C GLU A 30 1.60 -8.31 13.42
N GLU A 31 0.51 -8.68 12.73
CA GLU A 31 -0.84 -8.76 13.30
C GLU A 31 -1.30 -10.22 13.29
N ASN A 32 -1.58 -10.79 14.47
CA ASN A 32 -2.11 -12.14 14.67
C ASN A 32 -3.39 -12.09 15.51
N ARG A 33 -4.55 -11.98 14.87
CA ARG A 33 -5.87 -11.84 15.51
C ARG A 33 -5.92 -10.62 16.44
N GLU A 34 -5.77 -10.84 17.77
CA GLU A 34 -5.78 -9.79 18.79
C GLU A 34 -4.39 -9.51 19.39
N LEU A 35 -3.38 -10.19 18.91
CA LEU A 35 -1.99 -10.05 19.33
C LEU A 35 -1.17 -9.39 18.23
N TYR A 36 -0.29 -8.50 18.66
CA TYR A 36 0.61 -7.76 17.79
C TYR A 36 2.06 -8.05 18.16
N ARG A 37 2.90 -8.25 17.17
CA ARG A 37 4.34 -8.15 17.38
C ARG A 37 4.75 -6.71 17.11
N ILE A 38 5.46 -6.11 18.06
CA ILE A 38 5.95 -4.74 17.92
C ILE A 38 7.47 -4.73 18.03
N PHE A 39 8.09 -3.81 17.30
CA PHE A 39 9.53 -3.52 17.38
C PHE A 39 9.75 -2.14 17.97
N ASN A 40 10.74 -2.03 18.84
CA ASN A 40 11.29 -0.79 19.34
C ASN A 40 12.82 -0.93 19.55
N PRO A 41 13.56 0.13 19.93
CA PRO A 41 15.01 0.04 20.14
C PRO A 41 15.46 -1.04 21.13
N GLU A 42 14.62 -1.41 22.10
CA GLU A 42 14.96 -2.40 23.11
C GLU A 42 14.76 -3.84 22.60
N GLY A 43 14.01 -4.04 21.51
CA GLY A 43 13.78 -5.35 20.90
C GLY A 43 12.35 -5.60 20.40
N ALA A 44 11.99 -6.87 20.30
CA ALA A 44 10.68 -7.33 19.86
C ALA A 44 9.82 -7.72 21.07
N TYR A 45 8.57 -7.28 21.08
CA TYR A 45 7.60 -7.55 22.15
C TYR A 45 6.30 -8.09 21.57
N LEU A 46 5.65 -8.98 22.32
CA LEU A 46 4.27 -9.39 22.05
C LEU A 46 3.33 -8.42 22.75
N ALA A 47 2.45 -7.76 22.00
CA ALA A 47 1.62 -6.69 22.50
C ALA A 47 0.13 -6.99 22.38
N GLU A 48 -0.64 -6.48 23.33
CA GLU A 48 -2.10 -6.47 23.36
C GLU A 48 -2.61 -5.02 23.41
N LEU A 49 -3.83 -4.77 22.94
CA LEU A 49 -4.46 -3.46 23.08
C LEU A 49 -4.87 -3.20 24.52
N SER A 50 -4.67 -1.97 24.99
CA SER A 50 -5.23 -1.54 26.27
C SER A 50 -6.77 -1.61 26.23
N GLY A 51 -7.39 -1.86 27.37
CA GLY A 51 -8.86 -1.87 27.48
C GLY A 51 -9.49 -0.56 26.98
N LYS A 52 -8.86 0.59 27.27
CA LYS A 52 -9.28 1.92 26.81
C LYS A 52 -9.27 2.02 25.29
N LEU A 53 -8.18 1.61 24.65
CA LEU A 53 -8.05 1.65 23.18
C LEU A 53 -9.06 0.69 22.52
N ARG A 54 -9.20 -0.54 23.04
CA ARG A 54 -10.16 -1.53 22.54
C ARG A 54 -11.60 -1.03 22.60
N HIS A 55 -11.99 -0.32 23.68
CA HIS A 55 -13.34 0.25 23.81
C HIS A 55 -13.55 1.52 23.00
N ALA A 56 -12.51 2.33 22.81
CA ALA A 56 -12.59 3.55 22.02
C ALA A 56 -12.71 3.24 20.50
N THR A 57 -12.12 2.15 20.05
CA THR A 57 -12.07 1.74 18.64
C THR A 57 -13.41 1.14 18.21
N GLN A 58 -14.18 1.86 17.40
CA GLN A 58 -15.47 1.41 16.87
C GLN A 58 -15.37 0.83 15.46
N LEU A 59 -14.40 1.30 14.69
CA LEU A 59 -14.18 0.89 13.31
C LEU A 59 -12.94 0.03 13.20
N ARG A 60 -12.99 -1.00 12.36
CA ARG A 60 -11.83 -1.87 12.12
C ARG A 60 -10.64 -1.12 11.52
N ALA A 61 -10.87 -0.05 10.78
CA ALA A 61 -9.83 0.82 10.23
C ALA A 61 -9.03 1.60 11.29
N GLU A 62 -9.55 1.72 12.52
CA GLU A 62 -8.88 2.40 13.63
C GLU A 62 -7.93 1.46 14.40
N LEU A 63 -8.08 0.14 14.22
CA LEU A 63 -7.18 -0.84 14.83
C LEU A 63 -5.76 -0.72 14.25
N PRO A 64 -4.73 -1.09 15.05
CA PRO A 64 -3.37 -1.14 14.55
C PRO A 64 -3.24 -2.11 13.37
N ALA A 65 -2.47 -1.74 12.38
CA ALA A 65 -2.11 -2.57 11.23
C ALA A 65 -0.58 -2.64 11.10
N VAL A 66 -0.07 -3.58 10.32
CA VAL A 66 1.37 -3.71 10.07
C VAL A 66 1.92 -2.40 9.48
N GLY A 67 3.02 -1.91 10.03
CA GLY A 67 3.64 -0.64 9.68
C GLY A 67 3.18 0.56 10.50
N ASP A 68 2.12 0.43 11.32
CA ASP A 68 1.69 1.50 12.22
C ASP A 68 2.73 1.79 13.30
N TRP A 69 2.84 3.07 13.65
CA TRP A 69 3.50 3.51 14.86
C TRP A 69 2.49 3.62 15.99
N VAL A 70 2.88 3.12 17.15
CA VAL A 70 2.05 3.07 18.37
C VAL A 70 2.83 3.57 19.56
N LEU A 71 2.10 4.04 20.58
CA LEU A 71 2.65 4.26 21.90
C LEU A 71 2.30 3.06 22.77
N ALA A 72 3.33 2.40 23.30
CA ALA A 72 3.19 1.18 24.05
C ALA A 72 3.91 1.26 25.41
N GLN A 73 3.32 0.63 26.42
CA GLN A 73 3.94 0.39 27.70
C GLN A 73 4.61 -0.98 27.69
N LEU A 74 5.94 -1.02 27.89
CA LEU A 74 6.71 -2.26 27.86
C LEU A 74 6.75 -2.93 29.23
N ARG A 75 6.51 -4.23 29.24
CA ARG A 75 6.76 -5.12 30.37
C ARG A 75 8.03 -5.93 30.11
N ARG A 76 9.17 -5.29 30.37
CA ARG A 76 10.50 -5.78 29.94
C ARG A 76 10.82 -7.20 30.43
N GLY A 77 10.44 -7.53 31.68
CA GLY A 77 10.69 -8.87 32.25
C GLY A 77 9.88 -10.00 31.62
N GLU A 78 8.80 -9.69 30.88
CA GLU A 78 7.88 -10.65 30.28
C GLU A 78 7.97 -10.69 28.75
N ASN A 79 8.78 -9.84 28.12
CA ASN A 79 8.77 -9.58 26.68
C ASN A 79 7.36 -9.27 26.13
N ARG A 80 6.54 -8.60 26.93
CA ARG A 80 5.17 -8.19 26.61
C ARG A 80 5.03 -6.69 26.63
N ALA A 81 4.01 -6.20 25.93
CA ALA A 81 3.66 -4.79 25.90
C ALA A 81 2.15 -4.58 25.85
N THR A 82 1.73 -3.37 26.18
CA THR A 82 0.34 -2.93 26.03
C THR A 82 0.32 -1.70 25.13
N VAL A 83 -0.42 -1.75 24.02
CA VAL A 83 -0.62 -0.63 23.11
C VAL A 83 -1.70 0.28 23.64
N HIS A 84 -1.36 1.54 23.85
CA HIS A 84 -2.27 2.57 24.39
C HIS A 84 -2.82 3.50 23.31
N GLN A 85 -2.04 3.75 22.26
CA GLN A 85 -2.42 4.68 21.20
C GLN A 85 -1.83 4.24 19.85
N VAL A 86 -2.60 4.43 18.77
CA VAL A 86 -2.09 4.39 17.39
C VAL A 86 -1.81 5.82 16.96
N LEU A 87 -0.61 6.09 16.44
CA LEU A 87 -0.25 7.41 15.93
C LEU A 87 -0.92 7.64 14.57
N ARG A 88 -1.13 8.91 14.23
CA ARG A 88 -1.67 9.29 12.92
C ARG A 88 -0.77 8.75 11.81
N ARG A 89 -1.39 8.12 10.84
CA ARG A 89 -0.73 7.53 9.67
C ARG A 89 -0.32 8.62 8.68
N LYS A 90 0.82 8.45 8.00
CA LYS A 90 1.19 9.23 6.82
C LYS A 90 0.36 8.80 5.59
N GLY A 91 0.19 7.48 5.45
CA GLY A 91 -0.56 6.86 4.38
C GLY A 91 -1.06 5.48 4.81
N LYS A 92 -2.02 4.95 4.08
CA LYS A 92 -2.62 3.65 4.36
C LYS A 92 -2.96 2.89 3.08
N PHE A 93 -2.74 1.60 3.09
CA PHE A 93 -3.30 0.66 2.12
C PHE A 93 -4.46 -0.06 2.74
N SER A 94 -5.61 -0.02 2.10
CA SER A 94 -6.81 -0.65 2.62
C SER A 94 -7.50 -1.52 1.59
N ARG A 95 -8.30 -2.46 2.08
CA ARG A 95 -9.18 -3.28 1.27
C ARG A 95 -10.58 -3.30 1.87
N LYS A 96 -11.53 -3.63 1.05
CA LYS A 96 -12.90 -3.88 1.48
C LYS A 96 -12.99 -5.28 2.08
N ILE A 97 -13.65 -5.38 3.24
CA ILE A 97 -13.99 -6.70 3.80
C ILE A 97 -15.17 -7.27 3.01
N ALA A 98 -15.02 -8.52 2.57
CA ALA A 98 -16.12 -9.25 1.95
C ALA A 98 -17.27 -9.47 2.97
N GLY A 99 -18.46 -8.94 2.69
CA GLY A 99 -19.61 -9.05 3.59
C GLY A 99 -20.72 -8.06 3.26
N ARG A 100 -21.80 -8.06 4.08
CA ARG A 100 -22.97 -7.20 3.92
C ARG A 100 -22.71 -5.72 4.24
N LYS A 101 -21.66 -5.42 5.01
CA LYS A 101 -21.24 -4.04 5.33
C LYS A 101 -19.98 -3.71 4.54
N THR A 102 -19.94 -2.50 3.98
CA THR A 102 -18.72 -1.95 3.38
C THR A 102 -17.83 -1.42 4.51
N GLU A 103 -16.98 -2.28 5.06
CA GLU A 103 -16.01 -1.90 6.10
C GLU A 103 -14.60 -1.88 5.50
N GLU A 104 -13.87 -0.81 5.80
CA GLU A 104 -12.46 -0.67 5.43
C GLU A 104 -11.60 -1.50 6.38
N GLN A 105 -10.67 -2.27 5.84
CA GLN A 105 -9.61 -2.94 6.58
C GLN A 105 -8.27 -2.41 6.12
N ILE A 106 -7.49 -1.83 7.02
CA ILE A 106 -6.12 -1.45 6.73
C ILE A 106 -5.29 -2.71 6.53
N VAL A 107 -4.59 -2.77 5.41
CA VAL A 107 -3.72 -3.91 5.05
C VAL A 107 -2.30 -3.65 5.52
N ALA A 108 -1.83 -2.41 5.31
CA ALA A 108 -0.54 -1.92 5.76
C ALA A 108 -0.60 -0.39 5.88
N ALA A 109 0.26 0.18 6.70
CA ALA A 109 0.30 1.62 6.95
C ALA A 109 1.73 2.17 6.85
N ASN A 110 1.82 3.48 6.61
CA ASN A 110 3.09 4.22 6.61
C ASN A 110 4.11 3.65 5.61
N ILE A 111 3.65 3.35 4.40
CA ILE A 111 4.47 2.91 3.28
C ILE A 111 4.90 4.17 2.52
N ASP A 112 6.20 4.37 2.37
CA ASP A 112 6.79 5.48 1.64
C ASP A 112 6.94 5.15 0.15
N VAL A 113 7.30 3.89 -0.18
CA VAL A 113 7.52 3.40 -1.54
C VAL A 113 6.72 2.13 -1.81
N LEU A 114 6.06 2.05 -2.96
CA LEU A 114 5.40 0.84 -3.43
C LEU A 114 6.13 0.25 -4.63
N PHE A 115 6.76 -0.90 -4.43
CA PHE A 115 7.37 -1.69 -5.52
C PHE A 115 6.27 -2.42 -6.31
N LEU A 116 6.00 -1.94 -7.52
CA LEU A 116 5.03 -2.51 -8.46
C LEU A 116 5.71 -3.62 -9.25
N VAL A 117 5.64 -4.86 -8.75
CA VAL A 117 6.39 -5.98 -9.33
C VAL A 117 5.62 -6.62 -10.47
N SER A 118 6.20 -6.58 -11.66
CA SER A 118 5.77 -7.31 -12.85
C SER A 118 6.88 -8.25 -13.31
N SER A 119 6.55 -9.40 -13.88
CA SER A 119 7.56 -10.31 -14.45
C SER A 119 7.62 -10.16 -15.96
N LEU A 120 8.84 -10.16 -16.50
CA LEU A 120 9.13 -10.11 -17.93
C LEU A 120 8.97 -11.48 -18.60
N ASN A 121 7.80 -12.08 -18.41
CA ASN A 121 7.38 -13.32 -19.06
C ASN A 121 6.05 -13.08 -19.79
N ARG A 122 5.35 -14.16 -20.16
CA ARG A 122 4.04 -14.09 -20.84
C ARG A 122 2.95 -13.34 -20.05
N GLU A 123 3.20 -13.00 -18.79
CA GLU A 123 2.26 -12.27 -17.91
C GLU A 123 2.50 -10.75 -17.89
N PHE A 124 3.49 -10.23 -18.66
CA PHE A 124 3.69 -8.79 -18.76
C PHE A 124 2.40 -8.12 -19.29
N ASN A 125 1.92 -7.12 -18.57
CA ASN A 125 0.67 -6.43 -18.91
C ASN A 125 0.75 -4.97 -18.45
N PRO A 126 0.94 -4.00 -19.38
CA PRO A 126 1.01 -2.57 -19.09
C PRO A 126 -0.24 -2.04 -18.35
N ARG A 127 -1.44 -2.54 -18.72
CA ARG A 127 -2.71 -2.10 -18.11
C ARG A 127 -2.81 -2.47 -16.63
N ARG A 128 -2.15 -3.55 -16.23
CA ARG A 128 -2.02 -3.91 -14.83
C ARG A 128 -1.08 -2.96 -14.08
N ILE A 129 -0.03 -2.51 -14.74
CA ILE A 129 0.92 -1.52 -14.18
C ILE A 129 0.19 -0.19 -13.97
N GLU A 130 -0.59 0.29 -14.95
CA GLU A 130 -1.41 1.51 -14.81
C GLU A 130 -2.36 1.46 -13.61
N ARG A 131 -3.05 0.34 -13.43
CA ARG A 131 -3.89 0.13 -12.24
C ARG A 131 -3.09 0.18 -10.93
N TYR A 132 -1.91 -0.42 -10.92
CA TYR A 132 -1.06 -0.41 -9.73
C TYR A 132 -0.48 0.97 -9.45
N LEU A 133 -0.16 1.75 -10.47
CA LEU A 133 0.25 3.15 -10.35
C LEU A 133 -0.86 3.98 -9.68
N THR A 134 -2.09 3.85 -10.16
CA THR A 134 -3.26 4.53 -9.57
C THR A 134 -3.40 4.17 -8.08
N LEU A 135 -3.30 2.89 -7.71
CA LEU A 135 -3.36 2.44 -6.32
C LEU A 135 -2.21 2.99 -5.47
N ALA A 136 -1.01 3.13 -6.04
CA ALA A 136 0.13 3.69 -5.33
C ALA A 136 -0.09 5.18 -5.01
N TRP A 137 -0.50 5.96 -6.01
CA TRP A 137 -0.80 7.38 -5.83
C TRP A 137 -1.95 7.61 -4.84
N ASP A 138 -3.03 6.82 -4.92
CA ASP A 138 -4.18 6.86 -4.00
C ASP A 138 -3.78 6.62 -2.53
N SER A 139 -2.77 5.79 -2.30
CA SER A 139 -2.27 5.50 -0.96
C SER A 139 -1.30 6.54 -0.40
N GLY A 140 -0.83 7.47 -1.22
CA GLY A 140 0.23 8.42 -0.89
C GLY A 140 1.65 7.85 -0.96
N ALA A 141 1.82 6.60 -1.43
CA ALA A 141 3.14 6.00 -1.60
C ALA A 141 3.73 6.32 -2.99
N ARG A 142 5.04 6.51 -3.05
CA ARG A 142 5.78 6.69 -4.29
C ARG A 142 5.88 5.36 -5.04
N PRO A 143 5.39 5.23 -6.28
CA PRO A 143 5.54 4.01 -7.06
C PRO A 143 6.96 3.86 -7.62
N VAL A 144 7.45 2.62 -7.60
CA VAL A 144 8.63 2.18 -8.35
C VAL A 144 8.26 0.90 -9.06
N ILE A 145 8.36 0.89 -10.37
CA ILE A 145 8.02 -0.28 -11.19
C ILE A 145 9.22 -1.22 -11.21
N VAL A 146 9.03 -2.46 -10.80
CA VAL A 146 10.07 -3.49 -10.75
C VAL A 146 9.75 -4.56 -11.78
N LEU A 147 10.51 -4.57 -12.87
CA LEU A 147 10.42 -5.55 -13.94
C LEU A 147 11.35 -6.74 -13.60
N ASN A 148 10.78 -7.75 -12.95
CA ASN A 148 11.55 -8.90 -12.46
C ASN A 148 11.64 -10.02 -13.49
N LYS A 149 12.58 -10.95 -13.28
CA LYS A 149 12.95 -12.05 -14.18
C LYS A 149 13.57 -11.56 -15.49
N ALA A 150 14.33 -10.46 -15.44
CA ALA A 150 15.04 -9.93 -16.59
C ALA A 150 16.06 -10.93 -17.18
N ASP A 151 16.55 -11.84 -16.35
CA ASP A 151 17.51 -12.90 -16.71
C ASP A 151 16.97 -13.93 -17.72
N VAL A 152 15.67 -14.06 -17.87
CA VAL A 152 15.02 -14.99 -18.80
C VAL A 152 14.29 -14.28 -19.96
N CYS A 153 14.46 -12.97 -20.10
CA CYS A 153 13.83 -12.16 -21.12
C CYS A 153 14.87 -11.54 -22.06
N GLU A 154 14.88 -11.95 -23.31
CA GLU A 154 15.80 -11.42 -24.33
C GLU A 154 15.51 -9.95 -24.70
N LYS A 155 14.29 -9.46 -24.46
CA LYS A 155 13.82 -8.12 -24.81
C LYS A 155 13.58 -7.24 -23.58
N ALA A 156 14.33 -7.46 -22.48
CA ALA A 156 14.11 -6.77 -21.22
C ALA A 156 14.19 -5.24 -21.37
N ASP A 157 15.17 -4.73 -22.11
CA ASP A 157 15.34 -3.27 -22.34
C ASP A 157 14.20 -2.68 -23.18
N ALA A 158 13.65 -3.40 -24.14
CA ALA A 158 12.50 -2.93 -24.93
C ALA A 158 11.25 -2.81 -24.03
N PHE A 159 11.00 -3.79 -23.17
CA PHE A 159 9.91 -3.73 -22.18
C PHE A 159 10.13 -2.63 -21.15
N ARG A 160 11.37 -2.35 -20.77
CA ARG A 160 11.71 -1.23 -19.91
C ARG A 160 11.30 0.09 -20.57
N THR A 161 11.74 0.34 -21.81
CA THR A 161 11.41 1.57 -22.55
C THR A 161 9.90 1.74 -22.73
N GLU A 162 9.19 0.66 -23.09
CA GLU A 162 7.72 0.66 -23.17
C GLU A 162 7.06 1.02 -21.83
N THR A 163 7.58 0.43 -20.75
CA THR A 163 7.06 0.71 -19.41
C THR A 163 7.35 2.14 -18.96
N GLU A 164 8.54 2.67 -19.21
CA GLU A 164 8.93 4.05 -18.89
C GLU A 164 8.02 5.06 -19.60
N ALA A 165 7.66 4.82 -20.86
CA ALA A 165 6.72 5.65 -21.60
C ALA A 165 5.31 5.68 -20.96
N ALA A 166 4.87 4.58 -20.36
CA ALA A 166 3.56 4.47 -19.71
C ALA A 166 3.60 4.85 -18.21
N ALA A 167 4.79 4.97 -17.62
CA ALA A 167 4.98 5.10 -16.17
C ALA A 167 4.74 6.50 -15.62
N MET A 168 4.53 7.51 -16.47
CA MET A 168 4.27 8.91 -16.08
C MET A 168 5.26 9.43 -15.03
N GLY A 169 6.56 9.20 -15.25
CA GLY A 169 7.64 9.63 -14.37
C GLY A 169 7.94 8.70 -13.19
N ALA A 170 7.23 7.58 -13.03
CA ALA A 170 7.61 6.57 -12.04
C ALA A 170 8.90 5.83 -12.50
N ARG A 171 9.83 5.64 -11.57
CA ARG A 171 11.09 4.93 -11.84
C ARG A 171 10.83 3.48 -12.24
N VAL A 172 11.57 2.98 -13.22
CA VAL A 172 11.52 1.59 -13.69
C VAL A 172 12.85 0.91 -13.45
N VAL A 173 12.84 -0.19 -12.71
CA VAL A 173 14.03 -0.98 -12.35
C VAL A 173 13.92 -2.38 -12.93
N LEU A 174 14.93 -2.80 -13.70
CA LEU A 174 15.07 -4.18 -14.14
C LEU A 174 15.72 -5.02 -13.04
N THR A 175 15.15 -6.18 -12.72
CA THR A 175 15.67 -7.05 -11.66
C THR A 175 15.70 -8.51 -12.06
N SER A 176 16.63 -9.25 -11.46
CA SER A 176 16.61 -10.70 -11.37
C SER A 176 16.84 -11.13 -9.93
N ALA A 177 15.78 -11.56 -9.26
CA ALA A 177 15.88 -12.04 -7.88
C ALA A 177 16.79 -13.26 -7.74
N THR A 178 17.00 -14.04 -8.82
CA THR A 178 17.83 -15.24 -8.84
C THR A 178 19.31 -14.91 -9.05
N ARG A 179 19.63 -13.91 -9.89
CA ARG A 179 21.00 -13.47 -10.17
C ARG A 179 21.49 -12.36 -9.26
N GLY A 180 20.57 -11.63 -8.63
CA GLY A 180 20.89 -10.45 -7.83
C GLY A 180 20.95 -9.15 -8.64
N ASP A 181 20.69 -9.17 -9.94
CA ASP A 181 20.72 -7.98 -10.79
C ASP A 181 19.64 -6.98 -10.35
N GLY A 182 19.96 -5.68 -10.31
CA GLY A 182 19.06 -4.59 -9.92
C GLY A 182 18.71 -4.53 -8.43
N LEU A 183 19.16 -5.49 -7.60
CA LEU A 183 18.83 -5.48 -6.16
C LEU A 183 19.50 -4.33 -5.41
N GLU A 184 20.71 -3.92 -5.83
CA GLU A 184 21.40 -2.81 -5.18
C GLU A 184 20.70 -1.47 -5.44
N GLU A 185 20.09 -1.31 -6.61
CA GLU A 185 19.24 -0.16 -6.92
C GLU A 185 18.02 -0.11 -6.00
N LEU A 186 17.35 -1.25 -5.77
CA LEU A 186 16.24 -1.33 -4.82
C LEU A 186 16.70 -1.05 -3.37
N ARG A 187 17.90 -1.50 -2.97
CA ARG A 187 18.49 -1.20 -1.67
C ARG A 187 18.82 0.30 -1.53
N ALA A 188 19.33 0.93 -2.60
CA ALA A 188 19.59 2.36 -2.60
C ALA A 188 18.30 3.17 -2.36
N ILE A 189 17.19 2.79 -3.02
CA ILE A 189 15.87 3.37 -2.78
C ILE A 189 15.44 3.19 -1.32
N LEU A 190 15.64 2.01 -0.75
CA LEU A 190 15.27 1.73 0.64
C LEU A 190 16.11 2.51 1.67
N ARG A 191 17.33 2.88 1.31
CA ARG A 191 18.19 3.75 2.13
C ARG A 191 17.87 5.25 2.00
N GLY A 192 16.89 5.61 1.18
CA GLY A 192 16.57 7.01 0.92
C GLY A 192 17.54 7.72 -0.04
N GLY A 193 18.42 6.97 -0.72
CA GLY A 193 19.44 7.50 -1.64
C GLY A 193 18.96 7.76 -3.06
N ASP A 194 17.73 8.14 -3.26
CA ASP A 194 17.15 8.42 -4.58
C ASP A 194 17.29 9.91 -4.88
N GLU A 195 18.39 10.31 -5.51
CA GLU A 195 18.70 11.69 -5.87
C GLU A 195 17.81 12.27 -7.01
N ASP A 196 17.06 11.42 -7.72
CA ASP A 196 16.34 11.80 -8.94
C ASP A 196 14.92 12.34 -8.70
N VAL A 197 14.50 12.61 -7.48
CA VAL A 197 13.12 13.07 -7.21
C VAL A 197 13.11 14.37 -6.41
N GLU A 198 12.99 15.49 -7.13
CA GLU A 198 12.31 16.68 -6.61
C GLU A 198 10.85 16.31 -6.30
N SER A 199 10.57 15.67 -5.17
CA SER A 199 9.21 15.48 -4.72
C SER A 199 8.96 16.35 -3.51
N ASP A 200 7.88 17.12 -3.54
CA ASP A 200 7.34 17.87 -2.38
C ASP A 200 7.09 16.97 -1.15
N LEU A 201 7.37 15.66 -1.27
CA LEU A 201 7.27 14.63 -0.25
C LEU A 201 8.64 14.10 0.21
N ALA A 202 9.75 14.71 -0.25
CA ALA A 202 11.09 14.34 0.22
C ALA A 202 11.18 14.65 1.73
N PRO A 203 11.68 13.73 2.57
CA PRO A 203 11.92 14.04 3.96
C PRO A 203 13.05 15.09 4.05
N GLU A 204 12.75 16.24 4.61
CA GLU A 204 13.68 17.35 4.83
C GLU A 204 14.83 17.05 5.82
N SER A 205 15.01 15.79 6.25
CA SER A 205 16.03 15.43 7.22
C SER A 205 16.78 14.16 6.82
N GLU A 206 18.08 14.24 7.03
CA GLU A 206 19.12 13.24 6.83
C GLU A 206 18.67 11.78 7.05
N GLN A 207 18.88 10.93 6.02
CA GLN A 207 18.89 9.46 6.07
C GLN A 207 17.70 8.80 6.80
N SER A 208 16.49 9.11 6.42
CA SER A 208 15.33 8.38 6.94
C SER A 208 15.16 7.06 6.20
N CYS A 209 15.18 5.97 6.96
CA CYS A 209 14.93 4.62 6.48
C CYS A 209 13.55 4.53 5.82
N VAL A 210 13.51 4.15 4.53
CA VAL A 210 12.30 4.06 3.72
C VAL A 210 11.56 2.76 4.02
N THR A 211 10.25 2.86 4.16
CA THR A 211 9.37 1.69 4.24
C THR A 211 8.80 1.38 2.86
N ALA A 212 9.09 0.20 2.34
CA ALA A 212 8.51 -0.27 1.10
C ALA A 212 7.52 -1.41 1.31
N ALA A 213 6.57 -1.55 0.38
CA ALA A 213 5.76 -2.75 0.21
C ALA A 213 5.79 -3.23 -1.23
N LEU A 214 5.42 -4.49 -1.47
CA LEU A 214 5.43 -5.07 -2.82
C LEU A 214 4.01 -5.37 -3.29
N LEU A 215 3.63 -4.83 -4.43
CA LEU A 215 2.37 -5.12 -5.12
C LEU A 215 2.66 -5.83 -6.45
N GLY A 216 1.88 -6.84 -6.78
CA GLY A 216 2.04 -7.58 -8.04
C GLY A 216 1.30 -8.90 -8.03
N SER A 217 1.14 -9.53 -9.20
CA SER A 217 0.47 -10.80 -9.38
C SER A 217 1.18 -11.96 -8.66
N SER A 218 0.53 -13.12 -8.59
CA SER A 218 1.21 -14.35 -8.11
C SER A 218 2.24 -14.79 -9.13
N GLY A 219 3.33 -15.36 -8.64
CA GLY A 219 4.36 -15.88 -9.53
C GLY A 219 5.32 -14.85 -10.13
N VAL A 220 5.10 -13.53 -9.93
CA VAL A 220 6.04 -12.49 -10.44
C VAL A 220 7.37 -12.44 -9.68
N GLY A 221 7.48 -13.16 -8.54
CA GLY A 221 8.73 -13.26 -7.79
C GLY A 221 8.85 -12.33 -6.58
N LYS A 222 7.74 -11.79 -6.03
CA LYS A 222 7.77 -10.89 -4.85
C LYS A 222 8.52 -11.50 -3.67
N SER A 223 8.16 -12.70 -3.24
CA SER A 223 8.81 -13.36 -2.11
C SER A 223 10.29 -13.66 -2.39
N SER A 224 10.64 -13.96 -3.64
CA SER A 224 12.05 -14.13 -4.04
C SER A 224 12.80 -12.81 -3.94
N LEU A 225 12.22 -11.68 -4.40
CA LEU A 225 12.81 -10.35 -4.26
C LEU A 225 13.00 -9.97 -2.79
N VAL A 226 11.98 -10.19 -1.95
CA VAL A 226 12.07 -9.91 -0.51
C VAL A 226 13.19 -10.73 0.12
N ASN A 227 13.25 -12.04 -0.14
CA ASN A 227 14.31 -12.91 0.38
C ASN A 227 15.70 -12.45 -0.09
N SER A 228 15.84 -12.02 -1.34
CA SER A 228 17.10 -11.53 -1.88
C SER A 228 17.50 -10.16 -1.32
N LEU A 229 16.53 -9.29 -1.00
CA LEU A 229 16.78 -8.01 -0.32
C LEU A 229 17.23 -8.21 1.12
N ILE A 230 16.59 -9.13 1.86
CA ILE A 230 16.94 -9.44 3.25
C ILE A 230 18.30 -10.15 3.32
N GLY A 231 18.65 -10.96 2.31
CA GLY A 231 19.90 -11.73 2.24
C GLY A 231 19.89 -13.01 3.08
N ALA A 232 20.73 -13.98 2.71
CA ALA A 232 20.87 -15.26 3.41
C ALA A 232 21.54 -15.15 4.81
N LEU A 233 22.08 -13.97 5.15
CA LEU A 233 22.83 -13.75 6.41
C LEU A 233 21.93 -13.56 7.65
N THR A 234 20.62 -13.54 7.45
CA THR A 234 19.67 -13.26 8.54
C THR A 234 19.05 -14.51 9.14
N SER A 235 19.48 -15.72 8.73
CA SER A 235 18.93 -16.96 9.29
C SER A 235 19.08 -17.09 10.80
N ASP A 236 20.11 -16.51 11.40
CA ASP A 236 20.35 -16.59 12.85
C ASP A 236 19.85 -15.36 13.64
N ALA A 237 19.81 -14.17 13.02
CA ALA A 237 19.35 -12.95 13.68
C ALA A 237 17.82 -12.74 13.58
N LEU A 238 17.16 -13.34 12.59
CA LEU A 238 15.72 -13.30 12.37
C LEU A 238 15.00 -14.59 12.82
N HIS A 239 15.63 -15.42 13.66
CA HIS A 239 14.92 -16.56 14.29
C HIS A 239 13.69 -16.15 15.11
N GLN A 240 13.37 -14.84 15.11
CA GLN A 240 12.12 -14.31 15.61
C GLN A 240 11.12 -13.87 14.50
N GLY A 241 11.50 -13.96 13.22
CA GLY A 241 10.62 -13.73 12.07
C GLY A 241 11.12 -14.55 10.88
N GLY A 242 10.53 -15.71 10.63
CA GLY A 242 11.04 -16.74 9.72
C GLY A 242 11.22 -16.26 8.26
N GLN A 243 12.16 -16.89 7.54
CA GLN A 243 12.30 -16.81 6.09
C GLN A 243 10.95 -17.05 5.41
N LEU A 244 10.59 -16.20 4.45
CA LEU A 244 9.45 -16.47 3.60
C LEU A 244 9.70 -17.75 2.80
N THR A 245 8.87 -18.76 3.00
CA THR A 245 8.98 -20.02 2.27
C THR A 245 8.66 -19.79 0.80
N THR A 246 9.68 -19.85 -0.06
CA THR A 246 9.51 -19.87 -1.51
C THR A 246 9.30 -21.31 -1.95
N GLN A 247 8.14 -21.65 -2.51
CA GLN A 247 7.99 -22.91 -3.22
C GLN A 247 8.42 -22.74 -4.67
N ALA A 248 9.25 -23.67 -5.14
CA ALA A 248 9.62 -23.75 -6.55
C ALA A 248 8.33 -23.88 -7.40
N VAL A 249 8.20 -23.03 -8.41
CA VAL A 249 7.13 -23.16 -9.42
C VAL A 249 7.36 -24.47 -10.16
N ARG A 250 6.38 -25.36 -10.16
CA ARG A 250 6.45 -26.59 -10.96
C ARG A 250 6.49 -26.24 -12.44
N PRO A 251 7.35 -26.89 -13.26
CA PRO A 251 7.34 -26.69 -14.70
C PRO A 251 5.93 -26.99 -15.26
N GLY A 252 5.27 -25.96 -15.79
CA GLY A 252 3.95 -26.07 -16.41
C GLY A 252 2.75 -25.56 -15.58
N ASP A 253 2.94 -25.12 -14.34
CA ASP A 253 1.88 -24.52 -13.54
C ASP A 253 2.34 -23.15 -13.02
N ASP A 254 1.98 -22.08 -13.74
CA ASP A 254 2.31 -20.68 -13.39
C ASP A 254 1.55 -20.16 -12.15
N ARG A 255 0.77 -21.02 -11.48
CA ARG A 255 0.02 -20.70 -10.27
C ARG A 255 0.74 -21.14 -9.01
N GLY A 256 1.66 -20.30 -8.53
CA GLY A 256 2.30 -20.46 -7.22
C GLY A 256 1.27 -20.48 -6.08
N ARG A 257 1.26 -21.57 -5.31
CA ARG A 257 0.42 -21.70 -4.12
C ARG A 257 1.04 -20.86 -2.99
N HIS A 258 0.35 -19.81 -2.55
CA HIS A 258 0.81 -18.94 -1.46
C HIS A 258 0.91 -19.72 -0.15
N THR A 259 2.09 -19.70 0.45
CA THR A 259 2.35 -20.26 1.78
C THR A 259 2.41 -19.22 2.89
N THR A 260 2.57 -17.92 2.55
CA THR A 260 2.60 -16.84 3.54
C THR A 260 1.18 -16.35 3.81
N THR A 261 0.67 -16.56 5.01
CA THR A 261 -0.68 -16.15 5.44
C THR A 261 -0.69 -14.92 6.33
N SER A 262 0.45 -14.54 6.93
CA SER A 262 0.61 -13.37 7.79
C SER A 262 1.34 -12.23 7.07
N ARG A 263 0.96 -11.01 7.41
CA ARG A 263 1.65 -9.79 6.98
C ARG A 263 2.78 -9.51 7.94
N GLN A 264 3.96 -9.22 7.42
CA GLN A 264 5.15 -9.03 8.23
C GLN A 264 5.96 -7.84 7.78
N LEU A 265 6.45 -7.08 8.74
CA LEU A 265 7.43 -6.02 8.56
C LEU A 265 8.81 -6.64 8.76
N LEU A 266 9.66 -6.49 7.76
CA LEU A 266 10.99 -7.09 7.68
C LEU A 266 12.03 -5.98 7.53
N LEU A 267 13.12 -6.07 8.28
CA LEU A 267 14.23 -5.13 8.20
C LEU A 267 15.21 -5.58 7.13
N VAL A 268 15.65 -4.66 6.29
CA VAL A 268 16.64 -4.93 5.24
C VAL A 268 18.02 -4.58 5.75
N PRO A 269 18.99 -5.50 5.68
CA PRO A 269 20.38 -5.22 6.06
C PRO A 269 20.94 -4.04 5.27
N GLY A 270 21.55 -3.10 5.97
CA GLY A 270 22.09 -1.88 5.36
C GLY A 270 21.09 -0.73 5.25
N GLY A 271 19.86 -0.91 5.73
CA GLY A 271 18.82 0.12 5.82
C GLY A 271 17.58 -0.17 4.97
N GLY A 272 16.46 0.27 5.46
CA GLY A 272 15.14 0.10 4.85
C GLY A 272 14.28 -0.96 5.52
N VAL A 273 13.00 -0.81 5.32
CA VAL A 273 11.96 -1.70 5.85
C VAL A 273 11.09 -2.19 4.71
N VAL A 274 10.82 -3.49 4.67
CA VAL A 274 9.90 -4.08 3.68
C VAL A 274 8.72 -4.71 4.40
N ILE A 275 7.51 -4.37 3.96
CA ILE A 275 6.29 -5.03 4.42
C ILE A 275 5.86 -6.05 3.39
N ASP A 276 5.94 -7.34 3.73
CA ASP A 276 5.37 -8.40 2.91
C ASP A 276 3.87 -8.51 3.20
N THR A 277 3.09 -8.27 2.19
CA THR A 277 1.63 -8.26 2.28
C THR A 277 1.03 -9.29 1.32
N PRO A 278 0.88 -10.55 1.73
CA PRO A 278 0.17 -11.53 0.92
C PRO A 278 -1.27 -11.08 0.69
N GLY A 279 -1.73 -11.21 -0.56
CA GLY A 279 -3.12 -10.86 -0.91
C GLY A 279 -3.38 -9.40 -1.26
N MET A 280 -2.35 -8.55 -1.49
CA MET A 280 -2.54 -7.17 -1.99
C MET A 280 -3.20 -7.06 -3.38
N ARG A 281 -3.55 -8.17 -4.02
CA ARG A 281 -4.31 -8.18 -5.29
C ARG A 281 -5.72 -7.63 -5.18
N GLU A 282 -6.30 -7.66 -3.98
CA GLU A 282 -7.67 -7.26 -3.69
C GLU A 282 -7.79 -5.81 -3.25
N LEU A 283 -6.72 -5.01 -3.43
CA LEU A 283 -6.76 -3.58 -3.16
C LEU A 283 -7.76 -2.91 -4.09
N GLN A 284 -8.56 -2.02 -3.52
CA GLN A 284 -9.55 -1.23 -4.24
C GLN A 284 -9.20 0.24 -4.13
N LEU A 285 -9.56 0.98 -5.15
CA LEU A 285 -9.50 2.44 -5.16
C LEU A 285 -10.56 2.97 -4.19
N TRP A 286 -10.24 4.01 -3.40
CA TRP A 286 -11.16 4.54 -2.40
C TRP A 286 -11.61 5.98 -2.67
N ASP A 287 -10.75 6.80 -3.22
CA ASP A 287 -10.99 8.20 -3.58
C ASP A 287 -9.95 8.58 -4.64
N ALA A 288 -10.04 7.91 -5.78
CA ALA A 288 -8.94 7.80 -6.72
C ALA A 288 -9.02 8.76 -7.90
N ALA A 289 -9.95 9.74 -7.92
CA ALA A 289 -10.11 10.67 -9.03
C ALA A 289 -8.80 11.39 -9.38
N ASP A 290 -8.13 11.96 -8.37
CA ASP A 290 -6.84 12.64 -8.54
C ASP A 290 -5.74 11.66 -8.97
N SER A 291 -5.75 10.44 -8.42
CA SER A 291 -4.77 9.39 -8.71
C SER A 291 -4.94 8.81 -10.11
N ILE A 292 -6.18 8.66 -10.59
CA ILE A 292 -6.48 8.32 -11.98
C ILE A 292 -5.98 9.44 -12.90
N GLY A 293 -6.26 10.70 -12.55
CA GLY A 293 -5.78 11.85 -13.29
C GLY A 293 -4.26 11.88 -13.42
N ARG A 294 -3.54 11.59 -12.33
CA ARG A 294 -2.08 11.51 -12.34
C ARG A 294 -1.55 10.36 -13.19
N THR A 295 -2.20 9.19 -13.15
CA THR A 295 -1.82 8.01 -13.94
C THR A 295 -2.06 8.21 -15.44
N PHE A 296 -3.08 8.96 -15.80
CA PHE A 296 -3.50 9.21 -17.19
C PHE A 296 -3.40 10.69 -17.55
N GLY A 297 -2.33 11.37 -17.11
CA GLY A 297 -2.09 12.78 -17.35
C GLY A 297 -2.05 13.14 -18.82
N ASP A 298 -1.51 12.26 -19.67
CA ASP A 298 -1.51 12.36 -21.14
C ASP A 298 -2.94 12.45 -21.72
N ILE A 299 -3.87 11.64 -21.19
CA ILE A 299 -5.29 11.71 -21.59
C ILE A 299 -5.93 13.01 -21.10
N GLN A 300 -5.61 13.48 -19.89
CA GLN A 300 -6.13 14.74 -19.38
C GLN A 300 -5.63 15.95 -20.15
N GLU A 301 -4.35 15.97 -20.54
CA GLU A 301 -3.78 17.02 -21.38
C GLU A 301 -4.48 17.08 -22.73
N LEU A 302 -4.71 15.93 -23.37
CA LEU A 302 -5.47 15.85 -24.62
C LEU A 302 -6.94 16.27 -24.42
N ALA A 303 -7.56 15.90 -23.31
CA ALA A 303 -8.94 16.23 -22.99
C ALA A 303 -9.20 17.74 -22.89
N ALA A 304 -8.18 18.54 -22.52
CA ALA A 304 -8.27 19.99 -22.54
C ALA A 304 -8.54 20.57 -23.95
N GLY A 305 -8.20 19.83 -25.01
CA GLY A 305 -8.46 20.17 -26.40
C GLY A 305 -9.85 19.71 -26.92
N CYS A 306 -10.66 19.04 -26.12
CA CYS A 306 -11.98 18.59 -26.54
C CYS A 306 -12.96 19.74 -26.76
N LYS A 307 -13.87 19.61 -27.73
CA LYS A 307 -14.90 20.61 -28.02
C LYS A 307 -15.86 20.83 -26.85
N PHE A 308 -16.16 19.78 -26.06
CA PHE A 308 -17.10 19.83 -24.94
C PHE A 308 -16.34 19.65 -23.63
N ARG A 309 -16.70 20.43 -22.60
CA ARG A 309 -16.07 20.36 -21.26
C ARG A 309 -16.41 19.07 -20.50
N ASP A 310 -17.55 18.46 -20.82
CA ASP A 310 -18.07 17.22 -20.24
C ASP A 310 -17.86 16.01 -21.18
N CYS A 311 -16.87 16.10 -22.08
CA CYS A 311 -16.54 15.05 -23.03
C CYS A 311 -16.12 13.77 -22.30
N ARG A 312 -16.77 12.67 -22.63
CA ARG A 312 -16.48 11.34 -22.07
C ARG A 312 -15.53 10.51 -22.96
N HIS A 313 -15.05 11.10 -24.05
CA HIS A 313 -14.13 10.50 -25.02
C HIS A 313 -14.61 9.19 -25.65
N GLN A 314 -15.95 9.01 -25.76
CA GLN A 314 -16.57 7.79 -26.31
C GLN A 314 -17.08 7.99 -27.72
N SER A 315 -17.99 8.96 -27.95
CA SER A 315 -18.65 9.15 -29.23
C SER A 315 -18.82 10.63 -29.62
N GLU A 316 -18.34 11.54 -28.78
CA GLU A 316 -18.55 12.97 -28.95
C GLU A 316 -17.81 13.52 -30.16
N PRO A 317 -18.45 14.35 -31.00
CA PRO A 317 -17.81 14.96 -32.13
C PRO A 317 -16.81 16.05 -31.69
N GLY A 318 -15.61 16.05 -32.28
CA GLY A 318 -14.55 16.99 -31.94
C GLY A 318 -13.85 16.62 -30.60
N CYS A 319 -13.80 15.34 -30.28
CA CYS A 319 -13.04 14.81 -29.15
C CYS A 319 -11.55 14.70 -29.52
N ALA A 320 -10.68 15.43 -28.80
CA ALA A 320 -9.23 15.43 -29.06
C ALA A 320 -8.58 14.08 -28.69
N VAL A 321 -9.06 13.41 -27.64
CA VAL A 321 -8.57 12.09 -27.25
C VAL A 321 -8.82 11.05 -28.34
N ARG A 322 -10.03 11.03 -28.92
CA ARG A 322 -10.32 10.12 -30.02
C ARG A 322 -9.51 10.44 -31.28
N ALA A 323 -9.34 11.72 -31.57
CA ALA A 323 -8.49 12.13 -32.71
C ALA A 323 -7.04 11.66 -32.51
N ALA A 324 -6.51 11.70 -31.30
CA ALA A 324 -5.18 11.18 -30.98
C ALA A 324 -5.09 9.64 -31.15
N VAL A 325 -6.15 8.90 -30.79
CA VAL A 325 -6.23 7.45 -31.01
C VAL A 325 -6.30 7.15 -32.54
N GLU A 326 -7.10 7.89 -33.31
CA GLU A 326 -7.22 7.73 -34.75
C GLU A 326 -5.91 8.07 -35.47
N ALA A 327 -5.10 8.96 -34.90
CA ALA A 327 -3.77 9.32 -35.41
C ALA A 327 -2.63 8.41 -34.88
N GLU A 328 -2.95 7.33 -34.17
CA GLU A 328 -1.99 6.42 -33.52
C GLU A 328 -1.00 7.11 -32.53
N ALA A 329 -1.33 8.33 -32.11
CA ALA A 329 -0.55 9.08 -31.11
C ALA A 329 -0.88 8.67 -29.67
N LEU A 330 -2.02 8.03 -29.43
CA LEU A 330 -2.45 7.49 -28.15
C LEU A 330 -2.97 6.06 -28.34
N ASP A 331 -2.54 5.15 -27.48
CA ASP A 331 -3.00 3.76 -27.52
C ASP A 331 -4.48 3.63 -27.11
N ALA A 332 -5.26 2.99 -27.97
CA ALA A 332 -6.69 2.76 -27.75
C ALA A 332 -6.97 1.94 -26.46
N GLU A 333 -6.12 0.92 -26.18
CA GLU A 333 -6.25 0.12 -24.95
C GLU A 333 -5.99 0.97 -23.69
N ARG A 334 -5.15 2.00 -23.77
CA ARG A 334 -4.89 2.92 -22.68
C ARG A 334 -6.14 3.75 -22.35
N VAL A 335 -6.86 4.23 -23.36
CA VAL A 335 -8.13 4.93 -23.16
C VAL A 335 -9.21 4.00 -22.58
N GLU A 336 -9.24 2.75 -23.01
CA GLU A 336 -10.15 1.74 -22.46
C GLU A 336 -9.82 1.46 -20.96
N SER A 337 -8.54 1.37 -20.60
CA SER A 337 -8.06 1.21 -19.23
C SER A 337 -8.50 2.39 -18.36
N PHE A 338 -8.33 3.62 -18.85
CA PHE A 338 -8.81 4.85 -18.18
C PHE A 338 -10.31 4.79 -17.88
N HIS A 339 -11.14 4.54 -18.89
CA HIS A 339 -12.59 4.43 -18.69
C HIS A 339 -13.01 3.32 -17.73
N LYS A 340 -12.27 2.22 -17.71
CA LYS A 340 -12.54 1.12 -16.78
C LYS A 340 -12.29 1.53 -15.35
N LEU A 341 -11.21 2.26 -15.08
CA LEU A 341 -10.88 2.73 -13.74
C LEU A 341 -11.84 3.83 -13.27
N GLU A 342 -12.21 4.78 -14.16
CA GLU A 342 -13.23 5.78 -13.84
C GLU A 342 -14.58 5.13 -13.45
N LYS A 343 -15.03 4.13 -14.21
CA LYS A 343 -16.26 3.40 -13.90
C LYS A 343 -16.18 2.64 -12.57
N GLU A 344 -15.02 2.07 -12.27
CA GLU A 344 -14.79 1.39 -10.99
C GLU A 344 -14.88 2.38 -9.83
N GLU A 345 -14.26 3.54 -9.95
CA GLU A 345 -14.31 4.61 -8.96
C GLU A 345 -15.74 5.11 -8.74
N GLN A 346 -16.43 5.53 -9.80
CA GLN A 346 -17.82 5.99 -9.71
C GLN A 346 -18.76 4.95 -9.07
N PHE A 347 -18.55 3.66 -9.36
CA PHE A 347 -19.30 2.58 -8.73
C PHE A 347 -19.01 2.48 -7.23
N LEU A 348 -17.76 2.67 -6.82
CA LEU A 348 -17.36 2.62 -5.42
C LEU A 348 -17.91 3.82 -4.64
N GLU A 349 -17.82 5.03 -5.20
CA GLU A 349 -18.42 6.26 -4.64
C GLU A 349 -19.93 6.11 -4.44
N ALA A 350 -20.66 5.70 -5.49
CA ALA A 350 -22.10 5.50 -5.41
C ALA A 350 -22.49 4.48 -4.31
N LYS A 351 -21.66 3.48 -4.10
CA LYS A 351 -21.85 2.45 -3.08
C LYS A 351 -21.55 2.95 -1.68
N GLN A 352 -20.55 3.82 -1.52
CA GLN A 352 -20.23 4.50 -0.25
C GLN A 352 -21.36 5.45 0.13
N ASP A 353 -21.84 6.27 -0.78
CA ASP A 353 -22.96 7.21 -0.57
C ASP A 353 -24.24 6.49 -0.15
N ALA A 354 -24.56 5.37 -0.79
CA ALA A 354 -25.70 4.54 -0.40
C ALA A 354 -25.54 3.96 1.02
N ALA A 355 -24.33 3.52 1.38
CA ALA A 355 -24.04 3.03 2.72
C ALA A 355 -24.14 4.13 3.79
N LEU A 356 -23.59 5.33 3.52
CA LEU A 356 -23.66 6.50 4.39
C LEU A 356 -25.12 6.96 4.60
N ARG A 357 -25.91 7.03 3.53
CA ARG A 357 -27.36 7.36 3.61
C ARG A 357 -28.10 6.34 4.45
N SER A 358 -27.82 5.04 4.28
CA SER A 358 -28.43 3.97 5.08
C SER A 358 -28.05 4.08 6.56
N GLN A 359 -26.79 4.40 6.86
CA GLN A 359 -26.29 4.57 8.23
C GLN A 359 -26.93 5.77 8.90
N ARG A 360 -26.96 6.94 8.26
CA ARG A 360 -27.66 8.15 8.75
C ARG A 360 -29.15 7.89 9.02
N THR A 361 -29.80 7.15 8.14
CA THR A 361 -31.22 6.79 8.33
C THR A 361 -31.43 5.89 9.55
N LYS A 362 -30.51 4.95 9.82
CA LYS A 362 -30.56 4.09 11.01
C LYS A 362 -30.31 4.86 12.29
N GLU A 363 -29.35 5.78 12.28
CA GLU A 363 -29.05 6.66 13.43
C GLU A 363 -30.23 7.57 13.75
N LEU A 364 -30.83 8.21 12.75
CA LEU A 364 -32.06 9.01 12.91
C LEU A 364 -33.20 8.17 13.49
N ARG A 365 -33.40 6.95 13.01
CA ARG A 365 -34.43 6.05 13.58
C ARG A 365 -34.15 5.66 15.03
N LYS A 366 -32.86 5.45 15.40
CA LYS A 366 -32.48 5.19 16.79
C LYS A 366 -32.75 6.41 17.68
N LEU A 367 -32.37 7.61 17.19
CA LEU A 367 -32.61 8.86 17.89
C LEU A 367 -34.12 9.12 18.07
N MET A 368 -34.95 8.95 17.04
CA MET A 368 -36.38 9.08 17.15
C MET A 368 -37.01 8.08 18.14
N LYS A 369 -36.49 6.84 18.18
CA LYS A 369 -36.95 5.86 19.15
C LYS A 369 -36.59 6.28 20.59
N SER A 370 -35.39 6.82 20.83
CA SER A 370 -34.97 7.30 22.15
C SER A 370 -35.80 8.52 22.58
N VAL A 371 -36.03 9.47 21.68
CA VAL A 371 -36.88 10.64 21.94
C VAL A 371 -38.32 10.21 22.24
N ASN A 372 -38.91 9.32 21.46
CA ASN A 372 -40.27 8.83 21.72
C ASN A 372 -40.38 8.06 23.04
N ARG A 373 -39.30 7.32 23.42
CA ARG A 373 -39.24 6.66 24.72
C ARG A 373 -39.19 7.69 25.88
N PHE A 374 -38.38 8.73 25.76
CA PHE A 374 -38.27 9.81 26.71
C PHE A 374 -39.62 10.55 26.92
N TYR A 375 -40.38 10.86 25.84
CA TYR A 375 -41.69 11.47 25.95
C TYR A 375 -42.74 10.53 26.56
N ARG A 376 -42.68 9.22 26.31
CA ARG A 376 -43.57 8.25 26.94
C ARG A 376 -43.33 8.12 28.45
N GLU A 377 -42.05 8.18 28.89
CA GLU A 377 -41.68 8.13 30.30
C GLU A 377 -42.03 9.40 31.09
N ARG A 378 -42.12 10.55 30.41
CA ARG A 378 -42.51 11.85 31.01
C ARG A 378 -44.00 12.19 30.90
N GLY A 379 -44.76 11.44 30.12
CA GLY A 379 -46.19 11.63 29.96
C GLY A 379 -47.05 10.73 30.83
N ARG A 380 -46.47 10.17 31.91
CA ARG A 380 -47.19 9.45 32.96
C ARG A 380 -47.14 10.22 34.26
#